data_db562701bb10cc9ad8ebf480a4db81ee
#
_entry.id   db562701bb10cc9ad8ebf480a4db81ee
#
_cell.length_a   1.000
_cell.length_b   1.000
_cell.length_c   1.000
_cell.angle_alpha   90.00
_cell.angle_beta   90.00
_cell.angle_gamma   90.00
#
_symmetry.space_group_name_H-M   'P 1'
#
loop_
_entity.id
_entity.type
_entity.pdbx_description
1 polymer ?
#
loop_
_entity_poly.entity_id
_entity_poly.type
_entity_poly.pdbx_seq_one_letter_code
_entity_poly.pdbx_strand_id
1 'polypeptide(L)'
;MNKNIRILQFLVSILYSVQSHFSGAQTIQLNGNGIPESITRSITGVDGNAALNISVPYKTSYTQNILSVESSINIKGGTSNTSIGGAGVYGENFTLNNNGSVWGGDGYNGGIAVSGNKISINNYRNVYGGNGLGGSGSSGGAGLSGDDIIVDNYRSIYGGDDVGGT
;
A
#
# COMPACT_ATOMS: atom_id res chain seq x y z
N MET A 1 21.30 13.70 23.36
CA MET A 1 21.02 12.94 22.12
C MET A 1 22.31 12.87 21.30
N ASN A 2 22.80 11.66 21.03
CA ASN A 2 24.16 11.41 20.54
C ASN A 2 24.29 11.89 19.07
N LYS A 3 25.38 12.63 18.77
CA LYS A 3 25.67 13.22 17.45
C LYS A 3 25.68 12.16 16.34
N ASN A 4 26.12 10.95 16.66
CA ASN A 4 26.19 9.80 15.73
C ASN A 4 24.81 9.27 15.31
N ILE A 5 23.79 9.40 16.16
CA ILE A 5 22.41 9.00 15.85
C ILE A 5 21.79 9.96 14.81
N ARG A 6 22.09 11.26 14.91
CA ARG A 6 21.62 12.25 13.94
C ARG A 6 22.24 12.07 12.55
N ILE A 7 23.54 11.70 12.50
CA ILE A 7 24.23 11.43 11.24
C ILE A 7 23.66 10.16 10.59
N LEU A 8 23.39 9.11 11.36
CA LEU A 8 22.81 7.88 10.86
C LEU A 8 21.37 8.09 10.31
N GLN A 9 20.54 8.87 11.03
CA GLN A 9 19.20 9.22 10.57
C GLN A 9 19.23 10.09 9.30
N PHE A 10 20.19 11.00 9.19
CA PHE A 10 20.38 11.83 8.00
C PHE A 10 20.88 11.01 6.81
N LEU A 11 21.81 10.06 7.02
CA LEU A 11 22.27 9.14 5.98
C LEU A 11 21.17 8.17 5.52
N VAL A 12 20.33 7.69 6.42
CA VAL A 12 19.18 6.84 6.07
C VAL A 12 18.17 7.64 5.24
N SER A 13 17.88 8.89 5.59
CA SER A 13 16.97 9.74 4.81
C SER A 13 17.53 10.09 3.42
N ILE A 14 18.85 10.27 3.29
CA ILE A 14 19.51 10.48 1.99
C ILE A 14 19.49 9.20 1.16
N LEU A 15 19.69 8.02 1.78
CA LEU A 15 19.63 6.74 1.07
C LEU A 15 18.23 6.48 0.50
N TYR A 16 17.17 6.83 1.22
CA TYR A 16 15.79 6.78 0.73
C TYR A 16 15.52 7.82 -0.38
N SER A 17 16.11 9.00 -0.31
CA SER A 17 15.94 10.04 -1.34
C SER A 17 16.67 9.74 -2.65
N VAL A 18 17.76 8.95 -2.61
CA VAL A 18 18.53 8.56 -3.81
C VAL A 18 17.85 7.43 -4.61
N GLN A 19 16.98 6.63 -3.99
CA GLN A 19 16.18 5.64 -4.73
C GLN A 19 15.07 6.25 -5.61
N SER A 20 14.94 7.58 -5.64
CA SER A 20 13.85 8.29 -6.33
C SER A 20 13.93 8.32 -7.86
N HIS A 21 14.90 7.67 -8.52
CA HIS A 21 15.10 7.75 -9.96
C HIS A 21 14.83 6.46 -10.75
N PHE A 22 14.30 5.41 -10.12
CA PHE A 22 13.87 4.25 -10.86
C PHE A 22 12.39 4.36 -11.25
N SER A 23 12.13 4.68 -12.51
CA SER A 23 10.81 4.57 -13.14
C SER A 23 10.54 3.11 -13.52
N GLY A 24 10.34 2.26 -12.55
CA GLY A 24 10.00 0.86 -12.76
C GLY A 24 8.98 0.39 -11.73
N ALA A 25 8.21 -0.63 -12.07
CA ALA A 25 7.35 -1.30 -11.11
C ALA A 25 8.23 -1.90 -9.98
N GLN A 26 7.89 -1.66 -8.73
CA GLN A 26 8.68 -2.12 -7.58
C GLN A 26 7.80 -2.33 -6.35
N THR A 27 8.18 -3.26 -5.49
CA THR A 27 7.63 -3.35 -4.14
C THR A 27 8.56 -2.61 -3.19
N ILE A 28 8.03 -1.66 -2.44
CA ILE A 28 8.77 -0.98 -1.38
C ILE A 28 8.47 -1.68 -0.07
N GLN A 29 9.52 -2.17 0.56
CA GLN A 29 9.47 -2.73 1.90
C GLN A 29 9.67 -1.61 2.91
N LEU A 30 8.66 -1.35 3.74
CA LEU A 30 8.75 -0.42 4.86
C LEU A 30 9.04 -1.21 6.14
N ASN A 31 10.09 -0.83 6.83
CA ASN A 31 10.40 -1.41 8.12
C ASN A 31 9.56 -0.69 9.18
N GLY A 32 8.67 -1.43 9.82
CA GLY A 32 7.79 -0.91 10.87
C GLY A 32 8.56 -0.56 12.15
N ASN A 33 9.24 0.57 12.16
CA ASN A 33 10.03 1.06 13.29
C ASN A 33 9.31 2.14 14.12
N GLY A 34 8.02 2.39 13.84
CA GLY A 34 7.21 3.42 14.49
C GLY A 34 7.53 4.85 14.06
N ILE A 35 8.39 5.05 13.06
CA ILE A 35 8.68 6.36 12.48
C ILE A 35 7.62 6.65 11.41
N PRO A 36 6.96 7.83 11.44
CA PRO A 36 6.04 8.21 10.37
C PRO A 36 6.77 8.27 9.01
N GLU A 37 6.17 7.62 8.02
CA GLU A 37 6.66 7.63 6.64
C GLU A 37 5.71 8.42 5.76
N SER A 38 6.25 9.25 4.88
CA SER A 38 5.47 10.03 3.91
C SER A 38 5.80 9.58 2.50
N ILE A 39 4.78 9.16 1.76
CA ILE A 39 4.90 8.74 0.37
C ILE A 39 4.61 9.94 -0.52
N THR A 40 5.66 10.46 -1.11
CA THR A 40 5.66 11.70 -1.93
C THR A 40 5.78 11.43 -3.43
N ARG A 41 5.80 10.15 -3.85
CA ARG A 41 5.84 9.72 -5.25
C ARG A 41 4.92 8.53 -5.48
N SER A 42 4.41 8.41 -6.70
CA SER A 42 3.59 7.27 -7.09
C SER A 42 4.43 5.99 -7.16
N ILE A 43 3.84 4.89 -6.72
CA ILE A 43 4.47 3.58 -6.65
C ILE A 43 3.54 2.56 -7.29
N THR A 44 4.09 1.70 -8.14
CA THR A 44 3.36 0.56 -8.72
C THR A 44 4.11 -0.72 -8.38
N GLY A 45 3.39 -1.71 -7.87
CA GLY A 45 3.94 -3.04 -7.57
C GLY A 45 4.32 -3.81 -8.83
N VAL A 46 5.07 -4.88 -8.65
CA VAL A 46 5.53 -5.78 -9.74
C VAL A 46 4.69 -7.05 -9.72
N ASP A 47 4.28 -7.55 -10.89
CA ASP A 47 3.71 -8.90 -11.10
C ASP A 47 2.89 -9.48 -9.94
N GLY A 48 1.75 -8.90 -9.65
CA GLY A 48 0.87 -9.36 -8.58
C GLY A 48 1.38 -9.10 -7.14
N ASN A 49 2.53 -8.44 -6.96
CA ASN A 49 3.03 -8.09 -5.63
C ASN A 49 2.46 -6.75 -5.13
N ALA A 50 2.46 -6.58 -3.81
CA ALA A 50 2.07 -5.33 -3.20
C ALA A 50 3.01 -4.18 -3.61
N ALA A 51 2.47 -2.98 -3.79
CA ALA A 51 3.29 -1.79 -4.01
C ALA A 51 4.03 -1.38 -2.74
N LEU A 52 3.34 -1.39 -1.61
CA LEU A 52 3.92 -1.15 -0.28
C LEU A 52 3.69 -2.36 0.61
N ASN A 53 4.75 -2.85 1.22
CA ASN A 53 4.68 -3.94 2.19
C ASN A 53 5.30 -3.44 3.51
N ILE A 54 4.49 -3.45 4.57
CA ILE A 54 4.88 -3.00 5.90
C ILE A 54 5.14 -4.23 6.76
N SER A 55 6.40 -4.52 7.02
CA SER A 55 6.78 -5.59 7.95
C SER A 55 7.03 -5.01 9.34
N VAL A 56 6.36 -5.59 10.32
CA VAL A 56 6.59 -5.24 11.72
C VAL A 56 7.66 -6.19 12.27
N PRO A 57 8.78 -5.70 12.80
CA PRO A 57 9.72 -6.55 13.52
C PRO A 57 9.01 -7.20 14.71
N TYR A 58 9.17 -8.49 14.88
CA TYR A 58 8.47 -9.37 15.86
C TYR A 58 8.51 -8.93 17.34
N LYS A 59 9.19 -7.84 17.69
CA LYS A 59 9.36 -7.42 19.09
C LYS A 59 9.35 -5.91 19.37
N THR A 60 8.84 -5.06 18.51
CA THR A 60 8.70 -3.66 18.92
C THR A 60 7.30 -3.41 19.44
N SER A 61 7.24 -3.32 20.75
CA SER A 61 6.06 -2.96 21.51
C SER A 61 5.47 -1.64 21.03
N TYR A 62 4.17 -1.65 20.69
CA TYR A 62 3.22 -0.56 20.88
C TYR A 62 3.30 0.74 20.07
N THR A 63 4.25 0.99 19.24
CA THR A 63 4.21 2.15 18.34
C THR A 63 3.59 1.74 16.99
N GLN A 64 2.38 2.23 16.75
CA GLN A 64 1.71 2.06 15.47
C GLN A 64 2.52 2.79 14.39
N ASN A 65 2.81 2.11 13.28
CA ASN A 65 3.47 2.73 12.14
C ASN A 65 2.49 3.68 11.44
N ILE A 66 2.94 4.88 11.12
CA ILE A 66 2.12 5.87 10.41
C ILE A 66 2.64 6.01 8.99
N LEU A 67 1.78 5.70 8.03
CA LEU A 67 2.03 5.87 6.62
C LEU A 67 1.14 6.98 6.08
N SER A 68 1.72 8.02 5.50
CA SER A 68 0.98 9.11 4.86
C SER A 68 1.21 9.08 3.36
N VAL A 69 0.13 8.98 2.59
CA VAL A 69 0.14 9.12 1.13
C VAL A 69 -0.25 10.55 0.81
N GLU A 70 0.67 11.31 0.22
CA GLU A 70 0.49 12.72 -0.10
C GLU A 70 -0.52 12.94 -1.23
N SER A 71 -1.03 14.15 -1.35
CA SER A 71 -1.97 14.53 -2.40
C SER A 71 -1.37 14.32 -3.79
N SER A 72 -2.18 13.88 -4.74
CA SER A 72 -1.78 13.57 -6.13
C SER A 72 -0.87 12.35 -6.30
N ILE A 73 -0.59 11.62 -5.24
CA ILE A 73 0.21 10.39 -5.28
C ILE A 73 -0.71 9.19 -5.50
N ASN A 74 -0.25 8.25 -6.33
CA ASN A 74 -0.94 7.00 -6.59
C ASN A 74 -0.08 5.82 -6.12
N ILE A 75 -0.69 4.96 -5.31
CA ILE A 75 -0.14 3.67 -4.92
C ILE A 75 -0.97 2.60 -5.62
N LYS A 76 -0.36 1.79 -6.48
CA LYS A 76 -1.06 0.71 -7.20
C LYS A 76 -0.32 -0.61 -7.03
N GLY A 77 -1.03 -1.64 -6.61
CA GLY A 77 -0.52 -3.01 -6.61
C GLY A 77 -0.10 -3.49 -8.00
N GLY A 78 0.77 -4.47 -8.05
CA GLY A 78 1.26 -5.03 -9.30
C GLY A 78 0.14 -5.75 -10.08
N THR A 79 0.07 -5.52 -11.38
CA THR A 79 -0.85 -6.23 -12.27
C THR A 79 -0.33 -7.66 -12.52
N SER A 80 -1.23 -8.62 -12.63
CA SER A 80 -0.88 -10.00 -12.97
C SER A 80 -1.83 -10.56 -14.04
N ASN A 81 -1.27 -11.09 -15.12
CA ASN A 81 -2.09 -11.68 -16.20
C ASN A 81 -2.54 -13.12 -15.90
N THR A 82 -1.97 -13.76 -14.90
CA THR A 82 -2.17 -15.20 -14.63
C THR A 82 -2.63 -15.50 -13.21
N SER A 83 -2.60 -14.53 -12.32
CA SER A 83 -2.96 -14.72 -10.91
C SER A 83 -3.71 -13.51 -10.34
N ILE A 84 -3.78 -13.42 -9.03
CA ILE A 84 -4.38 -12.28 -8.33
C ILE A 84 -3.47 -11.06 -8.48
N GLY A 85 -4.04 -9.88 -8.75
CA GLY A 85 -3.34 -8.60 -8.70
C GLY A 85 -2.80 -8.32 -7.30
N GLY A 86 -1.68 -7.60 -7.20
CA GLY A 86 -1.06 -7.25 -5.93
C GLY A 86 -1.88 -6.25 -5.12
N ALA A 87 -1.65 -6.22 -3.81
CA ALA A 87 -2.24 -5.17 -2.98
C ALA A 87 -1.58 -3.80 -3.25
N GLY A 88 -2.32 -2.72 -3.05
CA GLY A 88 -1.71 -1.38 -3.01
C GLY A 88 -0.83 -1.24 -1.78
N VAL A 89 -1.41 -1.46 -0.60
CA VAL A 89 -0.71 -1.49 0.69
C VAL A 89 -1.02 -2.80 1.39
N TYR A 90 0.01 -3.48 1.85
CA TYR A 90 -0.10 -4.69 2.64
C TYR A 90 0.72 -4.58 3.92
N GLY A 91 0.19 -5.02 5.06
CA GLY A 91 0.96 -5.06 6.29
C GLY A 91 0.11 -5.20 7.55
N GLU A 92 0.77 -5.04 8.70
CA GLU A 92 0.14 -5.17 10.00
C GLU A 92 0.49 -3.98 10.90
N ASN A 93 -0.42 -3.66 11.82
CA ASN A 93 -0.23 -2.66 12.87
C ASN A 93 0.24 -1.29 12.33
N PHE A 94 -0.54 -0.71 11.44
CA PHE A 94 -0.24 0.62 10.89
C PHE A 94 -1.47 1.52 10.81
N THR A 95 -1.20 2.83 10.77
CA THR A 95 -2.19 3.85 10.40
C THR A 95 -1.87 4.34 8.99
N LEU A 96 -2.86 4.31 8.10
CA LEU A 96 -2.80 4.90 6.77
C LEU A 96 -3.54 6.22 6.74
N ASN A 97 -2.83 7.33 6.51
CA ASN A 97 -3.40 8.63 6.18
C ASN A 97 -3.39 8.79 4.65
N ASN A 98 -4.52 8.53 4.01
CA ASN A 98 -4.61 8.56 2.55
C ASN A 98 -5.12 9.91 2.04
N ASN A 99 -4.22 10.79 1.61
CA ASN A 99 -4.54 12.03 0.88
C ASN A 99 -4.36 11.87 -0.65
N GLY A 100 -3.87 10.73 -1.11
CA GLY A 100 -3.72 10.34 -2.50
C GLY A 100 -4.73 9.30 -2.94
N SER A 101 -4.35 8.42 -3.86
CA SER A 101 -5.18 7.27 -4.27
C SER A 101 -4.44 5.97 -4.06
N VAL A 102 -5.16 4.97 -3.51
CA VAL A 102 -4.62 3.62 -3.32
C VAL A 102 -5.45 2.63 -4.14
N TRP A 103 -4.78 1.82 -4.94
CA TRP A 103 -5.38 0.86 -5.87
C TRP A 103 -4.82 -0.53 -5.64
N GLY A 104 -5.68 -1.53 -5.66
CA GLY A 104 -5.25 -2.90 -5.93
C GLY A 104 -4.75 -3.03 -7.38
N GLY A 105 -3.90 -3.98 -7.65
CA GLY A 105 -3.48 -4.34 -9.00
C GLY A 105 -4.58 -5.08 -9.74
N ASP A 106 -4.69 -4.86 -11.05
CA ASP A 106 -5.57 -5.68 -11.88
C ASP A 106 -4.96 -7.09 -12.03
N GLY A 107 -5.78 -8.10 -12.25
CA GLY A 107 -5.29 -9.47 -12.37
C GLY A 107 -6.32 -10.44 -12.92
N TYR A 108 -6.00 -11.75 -12.99
CA TYR A 108 -7.04 -12.78 -13.22
C TYR A 108 -8.19 -12.54 -12.24
N ASN A 109 -7.86 -12.42 -10.94
CA ASN A 109 -8.71 -11.77 -9.96
C ASN A 109 -8.05 -10.44 -9.54
N GLY A 110 -8.85 -9.41 -9.30
CA GLY A 110 -8.34 -8.13 -8.85
C GLY A 110 -7.69 -8.18 -7.47
N GLY A 111 -6.63 -7.40 -7.27
CA GLY A 111 -5.95 -7.25 -5.99
C GLY A 111 -6.70 -6.32 -5.03
N ILE A 112 -6.42 -6.45 -3.75
CA ILE A 112 -7.01 -5.63 -2.68
C ILE A 112 -6.27 -4.30 -2.62
N ALA A 113 -6.96 -3.16 -2.42
CA ALA A 113 -6.24 -1.90 -2.29
C ALA A 113 -5.46 -1.81 -0.98
N VAL A 114 -6.09 -2.06 0.15
CA VAL A 114 -5.42 -2.10 1.46
C VAL A 114 -5.75 -3.40 2.17
N SER A 115 -4.74 -4.15 2.54
CA SER A 115 -4.90 -5.46 3.19
C SER A 115 -3.98 -5.63 4.39
N GLY A 116 -4.50 -6.26 5.45
CA GLY A 116 -3.71 -6.62 6.63
C GLY A 116 -4.52 -6.60 7.92
N ASN A 117 -3.83 -6.68 9.06
CA ASN A 117 -4.46 -6.78 10.36
C ASN A 117 -4.09 -5.60 11.26
N LYS A 118 -5.00 -5.20 12.16
CA LYS A 118 -4.83 -4.07 13.08
C LYS A 118 -4.49 -2.78 12.35
N ILE A 119 -5.33 -2.42 11.38
CA ILE A 119 -5.13 -1.26 10.52
C ILE A 119 -6.10 -0.15 10.94
N SER A 120 -5.59 1.08 11.02
CA SER A 120 -6.40 2.28 11.12
C SER A 120 -6.25 3.08 9.81
N ILE A 121 -7.37 3.49 9.21
CA ILE A 121 -7.36 4.18 7.92
C ILE A 121 -8.12 5.50 8.05
N ASN A 122 -7.43 6.60 7.80
CA ASN A 122 -8.00 7.93 7.61
C ASN A 122 -8.03 8.22 6.11
N ASN A 123 -9.17 7.96 5.46
CA ASN A 123 -9.28 8.07 4.01
C ASN A 123 -9.88 9.41 3.58
N TYR A 124 -9.05 10.30 3.06
CA TYR A 124 -9.45 11.61 2.51
C TYR A 124 -9.56 11.62 0.99
N ARG A 125 -9.27 10.50 0.32
CA ARG A 125 -9.31 10.35 -1.15
C ARG A 125 -9.85 8.97 -1.53
N ASN A 126 -9.38 8.40 -2.62
CA ASN A 126 -9.96 7.20 -3.18
C ASN A 126 -9.16 5.94 -2.84
N VAL A 127 -9.88 4.88 -2.52
CA VAL A 127 -9.34 3.53 -2.33
C VAL A 127 -10.16 2.60 -3.24
N TYR A 128 -9.50 1.90 -4.17
CA TYR A 128 -10.15 1.01 -5.13
C TYR A 128 -9.46 -0.35 -5.16
N GLY A 129 -10.23 -1.40 -5.10
CA GLY A 129 -9.78 -2.73 -5.48
C GLY A 129 -9.36 -2.77 -6.96
N GLY A 130 -8.52 -3.70 -7.32
CA GLY A 130 -8.13 -3.96 -8.71
C GLY A 130 -9.22 -4.71 -9.47
N ASN A 131 -9.23 -4.60 -10.80
CA ASN A 131 -10.21 -5.28 -11.65
C ASN A 131 -9.83 -6.74 -11.89
N GLY A 132 -10.82 -7.59 -11.99
CA GLY A 132 -10.72 -8.98 -12.47
C GLY A 132 -10.73 -9.00 -13.99
N LEU A 133 -9.69 -9.54 -14.62
CA LEU A 133 -9.50 -9.58 -16.08
C LEU A 133 -9.51 -11.00 -16.64
N GLY A 134 -9.71 -12.01 -15.79
CA GLY A 134 -9.51 -13.42 -16.11
C GLY A 134 -10.61 -14.12 -16.93
N GLY A 135 -11.65 -13.42 -17.32
CA GLY A 135 -12.79 -14.01 -18.02
C GLY A 135 -13.82 -14.63 -17.06
N SER A 136 -14.60 -15.61 -17.54
CA SER A 136 -15.66 -16.22 -16.73
C SER A 136 -15.13 -16.77 -15.41
N GLY A 137 -15.67 -16.27 -14.29
CA GLY A 137 -15.28 -16.67 -12.94
C GLY A 137 -14.18 -15.80 -12.30
N SER A 138 -13.70 -14.77 -12.98
CA SER A 138 -12.86 -13.75 -12.33
C SER A 138 -13.69 -12.89 -11.37
N SER A 139 -13.01 -12.14 -10.52
CA SER A 139 -13.66 -11.21 -9.59
C SER A 139 -12.80 -9.97 -9.36
N GLY A 140 -13.45 -8.82 -9.16
CA GLY A 140 -12.77 -7.63 -8.69
C GLY A 140 -12.23 -7.81 -7.27
N GLY A 141 -11.16 -7.11 -6.95
CA GLY A 141 -10.57 -7.08 -5.61
C GLY A 141 -11.36 -6.20 -4.65
N ALA A 142 -11.23 -6.47 -3.36
CA ALA A 142 -11.84 -5.60 -2.35
C ALA A 142 -11.06 -4.27 -2.21
N GLY A 143 -11.77 -3.20 -1.81
CA GLY A 143 -11.12 -1.95 -1.39
C GLY A 143 -10.30 -2.17 -0.12
N LEU A 144 -10.88 -2.83 0.88
CA LEU A 144 -10.22 -3.15 2.16
C LEU A 144 -10.45 -4.61 2.52
N SER A 145 -9.45 -5.24 3.13
CA SER A 145 -9.57 -6.60 3.66
C SER A 145 -8.62 -6.85 4.83
N GLY A 146 -9.09 -7.56 5.84
CA GLY A 146 -8.30 -7.96 7.01
C GLY A 146 -9.11 -7.96 8.29
N ASP A 147 -8.44 -8.21 9.42
CA ASP A 147 -9.04 -8.22 10.74
C ASP A 147 -8.67 -6.93 11.50
N ASP A 148 -9.53 -6.53 12.47
CA ASP A 148 -9.32 -5.35 13.32
C ASP A 148 -9.05 -4.07 12.50
N ILE A 149 -9.90 -3.78 11.52
CA ILE A 149 -9.80 -2.58 10.68
C ILE A 149 -10.70 -1.47 11.24
N ILE A 150 -10.12 -0.31 11.50
CA ILE A 150 -10.83 0.91 11.87
C ILE A 150 -10.74 1.89 10.70
N VAL A 151 -11.87 2.47 10.27
CA VAL A 151 -11.91 3.35 9.09
C VAL A 151 -12.64 4.64 9.39
N ASP A 152 -11.93 5.75 9.25
CA ASP A 152 -12.50 7.08 9.13
C ASP A 152 -12.54 7.46 7.64
N ASN A 153 -13.71 7.29 7.01
CA ASN A 153 -13.85 7.46 5.56
C ASN A 153 -14.53 8.78 5.21
N TYR A 154 -13.81 9.68 4.56
CA TYR A 154 -14.29 10.97 4.07
C TYR A 154 -14.51 11.00 2.55
N ARG A 155 -14.15 9.93 1.85
CA ARG A 155 -14.27 9.80 0.39
C ARG A 155 -14.66 8.37 0.01
N SER A 156 -14.21 7.89 -1.14
CA SER A 156 -14.67 6.65 -1.73
C SER A 156 -13.77 5.46 -1.40
N ILE A 157 -14.40 4.35 -1.03
CA ILE A 157 -13.77 3.04 -0.92
C ILE A 157 -14.62 2.07 -1.73
N TYR A 158 -14.08 1.50 -2.80
CA TYR A 158 -14.77 0.60 -3.71
C TYR A 158 -14.00 -0.72 -3.91
N GLY A 159 -14.74 -1.78 -4.19
CA GLY A 159 -14.18 -2.95 -4.85
C GLY A 159 -13.84 -2.65 -6.32
N GLY A 160 -13.05 -3.50 -6.92
CA GLY A 160 -12.84 -3.51 -8.36
C GLY A 160 -13.98 -4.22 -9.10
N ASP A 161 -14.02 -4.03 -10.40
CA ASP A 161 -15.01 -4.65 -11.28
C ASP A 161 -14.50 -6.00 -11.81
N ASP A 162 -15.43 -6.88 -12.16
CA ASP A 162 -15.19 -8.02 -13.03
C ASP A 162 -15.38 -7.58 -14.49
N VAL A 163 -14.30 -7.42 -15.22
CA VAL A 163 -14.29 -6.92 -16.62
C VAL A 163 -14.04 -8.06 -17.61
N GLY A 164 -13.76 -9.25 -17.12
CA GLY A 164 -13.40 -10.42 -17.94
C GLY A 164 -14.58 -11.33 -18.33
N GLY A 165 -15.76 -11.10 -17.79
CA GLY A 165 -16.91 -11.98 -17.96
C GLY A 165 -17.91 -11.49 -19.03
N THR A 166 -17.79 -11.96 -20.24
CA THR A 166 -18.91 -12.05 -21.20
C THR A 166 -18.99 -13.46 -21.76
#